data_b0a5cc2ed09ea11387035e69e6efdd90
#
_entry.id   b0a5cc2ed09ea11387035e69e6efdd90
#
_cell.length_a   1.000
_cell.length_b   1.000
_cell.length_c   1.000
_cell.angle_alpha   90.00
_cell.angle_beta   90.00
_cell.angle_gamma   90.00
#
_symmetry.space_group_name_H-M   'P 1'
#
loop_
_entity.id
_entity.type
_entity.pdbx_description
1 polymer ?
#
loop_
_entity_poly.entity_id
_entity_poly.type
_entity_poly.pdbx_seq_one_letter_code
_entity_poly.pdbx_strand_id
1 'polypeptide(L)'
;MPLKLKVNDAVATVDVPPDTPLLWVLRDVLNLKGAKYGCGMGVCGACTVLVDGRAVRSCMTHVGAVVGQAVTTIEGLSPDGLHPVQAAWESFDVPQCGYCQAGQIMTAAALLARTPHPTDAEIDTAMSGNLCRCGTYPRIRQAIHEAAGAVANK
;
A
#
# COMPACT_ATOMS: atom_id res chain seq x y z
N MET A 1 2.43 -27.33 5.18
CA MET A 1 3.69 -26.97 5.86
C MET A 1 3.66 -25.47 6.15
N PRO A 2 4.00 -25.05 7.36
CA PRO A 2 3.95 -23.64 7.71
C PRO A 2 4.94 -22.83 6.87
N LEU A 3 4.48 -21.65 6.46
CA LEU A 3 5.27 -20.70 5.67
C LEU A 3 5.83 -19.63 6.60
N LYS A 4 7.08 -19.21 6.35
CA LYS A 4 7.70 -18.09 7.06
C LYS A 4 7.62 -16.84 6.17
N LEU A 5 6.99 -15.82 6.70
CA LEU A 5 6.82 -14.54 6.03
C LEU A 5 7.53 -13.44 6.79
N LYS A 6 8.21 -12.56 6.08
CA LYS A 6 8.71 -11.31 6.67
C LYS A 6 7.68 -10.21 6.39
N VAL A 7 7.00 -9.75 7.42
CA VAL A 7 5.96 -8.72 7.32
C VAL A 7 6.26 -7.61 8.32
N ASN A 8 6.42 -6.39 7.82
CA ASN A 8 6.72 -5.21 8.63
C ASN A 8 7.93 -5.43 9.55
N ASP A 9 9.00 -5.99 9.00
CA ASP A 9 10.27 -6.32 9.68
C ASP A 9 10.18 -7.40 10.77
N ALA A 10 9.02 -8.03 10.93
CA ALA A 10 8.85 -9.19 11.82
C ALA A 10 8.70 -10.47 10.99
N VAL A 11 9.19 -11.59 11.53
CA VAL A 11 8.99 -12.90 10.92
C VAL A 11 7.74 -13.53 11.53
N ALA A 12 6.78 -13.86 10.68
CA ALA A 12 5.57 -14.57 11.07
C ALA A 12 5.57 -15.97 10.45
N THR A 13 5.12 -16.95 11.23
CA THR A 13 4.89 -18.31 10.73
C THR A 13 3.39 -18.50 10.56
N VAL A 14 2.97 -18.84 9.34
CA VAL A 14 1.56 -19.03 9.00
C VAL A 14 1.34 -20.43 8.42
N ASP A 15 0.29 -21.09 8.86
CA ASP A 15 -0.06 -22.44 8.40
C ASP A 15 -1.30 -22.35 7.52
N VAL A 16 -1.07 -22.02 6.28
CA VAL A 16 -2.11 -21.87 5.24
C VAL A 16 -1.62 -22.48 3.94
N PRO A 17 -2.52 -22.89 3.03
CA PRO A 17 -2.12 -23.32 1.70
C PRO A 17 -1.33 -22.21 0.97
N PRO A 18 -0.29 -22.56 0.19
CA PRO A 18 0.56 -21.55 -0.46
C PRO A 18 -0.15 -20.73 -1.54
N ASP A 19 -1.29 -21.20 -2.02
CA ASP A 19 -2.14 -20.48 -2.97
C ASP A 19 -3.16 -19.55 -2.31
N THR A 20 -3.15 -19.45 -0.98
CA THR A 20 -4.00 -18.49 -0.26
C THR A 20 -3.62 -17.06 -0.66
N PRO A 21 -4.59 -16.20 -1.02
CA PRO A 21 -4.30 -14.80 -1.31
C PRO A 21 -3.66 -14.10 -0.11
N LEU A 22 -2.59 -13.35 -0.37
CA LEU A 22 -1.85 -12.64 0.68
C LEU A 22 -2.76 -11.73 1.50
N LEU A 23 -3.75 -11.10 0.87
CA LEU A 23 -4.71 -10.22 1.57
C LEU A 23 -5.37 -10.91 2.77
N TRP A 24 -5.82 -12.15 2.60
CA TRP A 24 -6.48 -12.88 3.69
C TRP A 24 -5.51 -13.30 4.78
N VAL A 25 -4.29 -13.66 4.43
CA VAL A 25 -3.24 -13.94 5.41
C VAL A 25 -2.96 -12.70 6.27
N LEU A 26 -2.84 -11.53 5.65
CA LEU A 26 -2.63 -10.28 6.37
C LEU A 26 -3.80 -9.96 7.31
N ARG A 27 -5.04 -10.01 6.79
CA ARG A 27 -6.22 -9.60 7.53
C ARG A 27 -6.68 -10.61 8.58
N ASP A 28 -6.73 -11.89 8.21
CA ASP A 28 -7.41 -12.91 9.01
C ASP A 28 -6.46 -13.70 9.90
N VAL A 29 -5.21 -13.89 9.46
CA VAL A 29 -4.19 -14.64 10.22
C VAL A 29 -3.32 -13.69 11.04
N LEU A 30 -2.82 -12.61 10.43
CA LEU A 30 -1.90 -11.69 11.09
C LEU A 30 -2.62 -10.48 11.72
N ASN A 31 -3.92 -10.36 11.55
CA ASN A 31 -4.74 -9.25 12.06
C ASN A 31 -4.29 -7.85 11.63
N LEU A 32 -3.67 -7.76 10.44
CA LEU A 32 -3.25 -6.50 9.81
C LEU A 32 -4.35 -6.07 8.82
N LYS A 33 -5.29 -5.26 9.28
CA LYS A 33 -6.55 -4.97 8.58
C LYS A 33 -6.53 -3.68 7.77
N GLY A 34 -5.38 -3.02 7.64
CA GLY A 34 -5.25 -1.79 6.86
C GLY A 34 -5.47 -2.00 5.37
N ALA A 35 -4.90 -3.04 4.77
CA ALA A 35 -5.23 -3.44 3.41
C ALA A 35 -6.66 -3.96 3.34
N LYS A 36 -7.43 -3.51 2.33
CA LYS A 36 -8.88 -3.76 2.24
C LYS A 36 -9.23 -4.62 1.05
N TYR A 37 -10.29 -5.40 1.18
CA TYR A 37 -10.92 -6.11 0.07
C TYR A 37 -11.94 -5.20 -0.62
N GLY A 38 -11.82 -5.07 -1.93
CA GLY A 38 -12.79 -4.36 -2.76
C GLY A 38 -13.26 -5.23 -3.92
N CYS A 39 -12.46 -5.35 -5.00
CA CYS A 39 -12.84 -6.11 -6.20
C CYS A 39 -12.43 -7.59 -6.16
N GLY A 40 -11.36 -7.95 -5.46
CA GLY A 40 -10.80 -9.30 -5.43
C GLY A 40 -10.15 -9.74 -6.75
N MET A 41 -9.96 -8.84 -7.71
CA MET A 41 -9.48 -9.12 -9.06
C MET A 41 -8.37 -8.17 -9.54
N GLY A 42 -7.73 -7.48 -8.61
CA GLY A 42 -6.57 -6.63 -8.90
C GLY A 42 -6.90 -5.28 -9.55
N VAL A 43 -8.16 -4.85 -9.58
CA VAL A 43 -8.62 -3.66 -10.31
C VAL A 43 -8.67 -2.42 -9.43
N CYS A 44 -9.21 -2.51 -8.21
CA CYS A 44 -9.52 -1.32 -7.39
C CYS A 44 -8.32 -0.77 -6.60
N GLY A 45 -7.33 -1.59 -6.29
CA GLY A 45 -6.13 -1.17 -5.56
C GLY A 45 -6.27 -1.02 -4.05
N ALA A 46 -7.45 -1.27 -3.46
CA ALA A 46 -7.67 -1.14 -2.02
C ALA A 46 -6.80 -2.10 -1.19
N CYS A 47 -6.36 -3.19 -1.77
CA CYS A 47 -5.53 -4.23 -1.15
C CYS A 47 -4.02 -4.01 -1.33
N THR A 48 -3.58 -2.90 -1.90
CA THR A 48 -2.17 -2.67 -2.25
C THR A 48 -1.28 -2.72 -1.01
N VAL A 49 -0.22 -3.52 -1.11
CA VAL A 49 0.89 -3.60 -0.16
C VAL A 49 2.21 -3.51 -0.93
N LEU A 50 3.33 -3.39 -0.24
CA LEU A 50 4.65 -3.44 -0.88
C LEU A 50 5.27 -4.82 -0.68
N VAL A 51 5.85 -5.35 -1.74
CA VAL A 51 6.69 -6.56 -1.71
C VAL A 51 8.06 -6.16 -2.29
N ASP A 52 9.08 -6.19 -1.45
CA ASP A 52 10.42 -5.67 -1.77
C ASP A 52 10.35 -4.25 -2.37
N GLY A 53 9.53 -3.39 -1.78
CA GLY A 53 9.37 -2.00 -2.17
C GLY A 53 8.46 -1.75 -3.38
N ARG A 54 7.93 -2.80 -4.02
CA ARG A 54 7.04 -2.67 -5.17
C ARG A 54 5.59 -2.83 -4.77
N ALA A 55 4.73 -1.95 -5.27
CA ALA A 55 3.29 -2.03 -5.04
C ALA A 55 2.69 -3.26 -5.74
N VAL A 56 2.02 -4.11 -4.98
CA VAL A 56 1.33 -5.30 -5.51
C VAL A 56 -0.10 -5.37 -4.97
N ARG A 57 -0.96 -6.05 -5.71
CA ARG A 57 -2.35 -6.32 -5.32
C ARG A 57 -2.39 -7.59 -4.48
N SER A 58 -2.51 -7.45 -3.17
CA SER A 58 -2.48 -8.61 -2.25
C SER A 58 -3.66 -9.57 -2.45
N CYS A 59 -4.77 -9.10 -3.02
CA CYS A 59 -5.90 -9.98 -3.35
C CYS A 59 -5.59 -10.97 -4.48
N MET A 60 -4.60 -10.66 -5.33
CA MET A 60 -4.20 -11.47 -6.48
C MET A 60 -2.83 -12.13 -6.30
N THR A 61 -2.16 -11.86 -5.20
CA THR A 61 -0.83 -12.41 -4.93
C THR A 61 -0.96 -13.59 -3.97
N HIS A 62 -0.48 -14.75 -4.36
CA HIS A 62 -0.46 -15.94 -3.50
C HIS A 62 0.62 -15.79 -2.42
N VAL A 63 0.30 -16.20 -1.20
CA VAL A 63 1.22 -16.07 -0.07
C VAL A 63 2.53 -16.84 -0.32
N GLY A 64 2.48 -17.98 -0.98
CA GLY A 64 3.66 -18.75 -1.33
C GLY A 64 4.63 -18.03 -2.25
N ALA A 65 4.14 -17.11 -3.07
CA ALA A 65 4.97 -16.34 -4.00
C ALA A 65 5.82 -15.26 -3.32
N VAL A 66 5.47 -14.87 -2.08
CA VAL A 66 6.19 -13.82 -1.35
C VAL A 66 7.06 -14.37 -0.20
N VAL A 67 7.16 -15.67 -0.07
CA VAL A 67 8.10 -16.29 0.88
C VAL A 67 9.52 -15.86 0.50
N GLY A 68 10.30 -15.40 1.49
CA GLY A 68 11.65 -14.90 1.28
C GLY A 68 11.72 -13.43 0.83
N GLN A 69 10.59 -12.78 0.63
CA GLN A 69 10.53 -11.36 0.29
C GLN A 69 10.00 -10.54 1.46
N ALA A 70 10.32 -9.24 1.48
CA ALA A 70 9.86 -8.33 2.53
C ALA A 70 8.50 -7.74 2.15
N VAL A 71 7.47 -8.07 2.91
CA VAL A 71 6.12 -7.51 2.76
C VAL A 71 5.97 -6.33 3.72
N THR A 72 5.52 -5.18 3.20
CA THR A 72 5.21 -4.00 3.99
C THR A 72 3.75 -3.64 3.79
N THR A 73 3.01 -3.55 4.89
CA THR A 73 1.63 -3.07 4.90
C THR A 73 1.57 -1.61 5.38
N ILE A 74 0.39 -1.00 5.33
CA ILE A 74 0.22 0.37 5.83
C ILE A 74 0.59 0.50 7.30
N GLU A 75 0.39 -0.54 8.08
CA GLU A 75 0.74 -0.56 9.51
C GLU A 75 2.25 -0.50 9.75
N GLY A 76 3.05 -0.93 8.78
CA GLY A 76 4.52 -0.94 8.86
C GLY A 76 5.21 0.02 7.92
N LEU A 77 4.49 0.91 7.24
CA LEU A 77 5.08 1.86 6.29
C LEU A 77 6.06 2.81 6.99
N SER A 78 5.75 3.21 8.21
CA SER A 78 6.61 4.01 9.08
C SER A 78 6.36 3.62 10.52
N PRO A 79 7.42 3.53 11.37
CA PRO A 79 7.25 3.13 12.77
C PRO A 79 6.35 4.05 13.58
N ASP A 80 6.33 5.34 13.25
CA ASP A 80 5.59 6.39 13.96
C ASP A 80 4.32 6.86 13.22
N GLY A 81 4.02 6.28 12.05
CA GLY A 81 2.90 6.71 11.21
C GLY A 81 3.12 8.05 10.51
N LEU A 82 4.34 8.56 10.49
CA LEU A 82 4.70 9.89 9.95
C LEU A 82 5.48 9.80 8.65
N HIS A 83 5.32 8.73 7.87
CA HIS A 83 5.87 8.70 6.52
C HIS A 83 5.43 9.96 5.76
N PRO A 84 6.30 10.60 4.94
CA PRO A 84 5.94 11.84 4.23
C PRO A 84 4.62 11.77 3.48
N VAL A 85 4.28 10.62 2.89
CA VAL A 85 2.99 10.41 2.23
C VAL A 85 1.84 10.44 3.24
N GLN A 86 1.98 9.77 4.38
CA GLN A 86 0.95 9.77 5.42
C GLN A 86 0.73 11.16 5.99
N ALA A 87 1.81 11.90 6.26
CA ALA A 87 1.73 13.28 6.74
C ALA A 87 1.04 14.20 5.73
N ALA A 88 1.34 14.04 4.44
CA ALA A 88 0.70 14.83 3.39
C ALA A 88 -0.80 14.50 3.26
N TRP A 89 -1.17 13.21 3.37
CA TRP A 89 -2.58 12.79 3.37
C TRP A 89 -3.38 13.44 4.48
N GLU A 90 -2.80 13.51 5.65
CA GLU A 90 -3.41 14.17 6.81
C GLU A 90 -3.51 15.68 6.62
N SER A 91 -2.43 16.32 6.16
CA SER A 91 -2.37 17.76 5.91
C SER A 91 -3.40 18.25 4.90
N PHE A 92 -3.70 17.47 3.87
CA PHE A 92 -4.67 17.83 2.82
C PHE A 92 -6.07 17.26 3.07
N ASP A 93 -6.32 16.61 4.21
CA ASP A 93 -7.61 16.00 4.49
C ASP A 93 -8.10 15.11 3.34
N VAL A 94 -7.22 14.28 2.80
CA VAL A 94 -7.52 13.49 1.61
C VAL A 94 -8.70 12.56 1.79
N PRO A 95 -8.81 11.77 2.88
CA PRO A 95 -9.87 10.77 3.01
C PRO A 95 -11.26 11.39 3.13
N GLN A 96 -12.25 10.70 2.53
CA GLN A 96 -13.65 10.87 2.88
C GLN A 96 -14.12 9.62 3.63
N CYS A 97 -14.56 8.54 2.94
CA CYS A 97 -14.91 7.30 3.65
C CYS A 97 -13.69 6.56 4.21
N GLY A 98 -12.52 6.78 3.66
CA GLY A 98 -11.25 6.20 4.11
C GLY A 98 -10.95 4.79 3.60
N TYR A 99 -11.89 4.13 2.94
CA TYR A 99 -11.76 2.71 2.59
C TYR A 99 -10.60 2.40 1.63
N CYS A 100 -10.39 3.24 0.62
CA CYS A 100 -9.34 3.04 -0.39
C CYS A 100 -7.99 3.62 0.01
N GLN A 101 -7.90 4.35 1.12
CA GLN A 101 -6.76 5.25 1.35
C GLN A 101 -5.48 4.52 1.72
N ALA A 102 -5.54 3.42 2.44
CA ALA A 102 -4.34 2.61 2.70
C ALA A 102 -3.69 2.17 1.38
N GLY A 103 -4.47 1.67 0.43
CA GLY A 103 -3.96 1.29 -0.89
C GLY A 103 -3.43 2.49 -1.67
N GLN A 104 -4.10 3.63 -1.62
CA GLN A 104 -3.64 4.87 -2.26
C GLN A 104 -2.28 5.32 -1.72
N ILE A 105 -2.13 5.33 -0.40
CA ILE A 105 -0.87 5.72 0.26
C ILE A 105 0.26 4.76 -0.11
N MET A 106 0.01 3.45 -0.09
CA MET A 106 1.03 2.45 -0.42
C MET A 106 1.51 2.59 -1.86
N THR A 107 0.60 2.81 -2.81
CA THR A 107 0.96 3.06 -4.22
C THR A 107 1.75 4.36 -4.38
N ALA A 108 1.34 5.42 -3.69
CA ALA A 108 2.05 6.70 -3.71
C ALA A 108 3.45 6.58 -3.11
N ALA A 109 3.61 5.85 -2.02
CA ALA A 109 4.93 5.61 -1.41
C ALA A 109 5.86 4.87 -2.37
N ALA A 110 5.36 3.86 -3.06
CA ALA A 110 6.13 3.13 -4.08
C ALA A 110 6.52 4.03 -5.25
N LEU A 111 5.61 4.90 -5.70
CA LEU A 111 5.89 5.87 -6.75
C LEU A 111 7.04 6.80 -6.36
N LEU A 112 6.97 7.41 -5.18
CA LEU A 112 7.97 8.38 -4.74
C LEU A 112 9.33 7.75 -4.46
N ALA A 113 9.37 6.47 -4.11
CA ALA A 113 10.62 5.74 -3.94
C ALA A 113 11.40 5.58 -5.25
N ARG A 114 10.71 5.43 -6.38
CA ARG A 114 11.34 5.29 -7.70
C ARG A 114 11.39 6.58 -8.50
N THR A 115 10.46 7.51 -8.27
CA THR A 115 10.34 8.79 -8.98
C THR A 115 10.14 9.89 -7.94
N PRO A 116 11.24 10.45 -7.37
CA PRO A 116 11.14 11.41 -6.26
C PRO A 116 10.42 12.72 -6.58
N HIS A 117 10.39 13.10 -7.86
CA HIS A 117 9.75 14.33 -8.33
C HIS A 117 8.82 14.03 -9.50
N PRO A 118 7.68 13.34 -9.27
CA PRO A 118 6.80 12.96 -10.36
C PRO A 118 6.07 14.17 -10.93
N THR A 119 5.85 14.14 -12.26
CA THR A 119 4.93 15.05 -12.93
C THR A 119 3.48 14.62 -12.68
N ASP A 120 2.51 15.50 -12.99
CA ASP A 120 1.09 15.14 -12.92
C ASP A 120 0.77 13.91 -13.77
N ALA A 121 1.34 13.79 -14.96
CA ALA A 121 1.12 12.64 -15.83
C ALA A 121 1.66 11.34 -15.24
N GLU A 122 2.81 11.39 -14.59
CA GLU A 122 3.39 10.23 -13.90
C GLU A 122 2.57 9.83 -12.69
N ILE A 123 2.06 10.79 -11.93
CA ILE A 123 1.14 10.54 -10.81
C ILE A 123 -0.15 9.88 -11.32
N ASP A 124 -0.76 10.47 -12.34
CA ASP A 124 -2.01 9.96 -12.90
C ASP A 124 -1.84 8.53 -13.41
N THR A 125 -0.73 8.24 -14.07
CA THR A 125 -0.42 6.89 -14.57
C THR A 125 -0.21 5.91 -13.41
N ALA A 126 0.59 6.28 -12.41
CA ALA A 126 0.90 5.41 -11.29
C ALA A 126 -0.33 5.12 -10.41
N MET A 127 -1.21 6.10 -10.24
CA MET A 127 -2.38 6.02 -9.38
C MET A 127 -3.63 5.52 -10.11
N SER A 128 -3.59 5.32 -11.41
CA SER A 128 -4.75 4.92 -12.22
C SER A 128 -5.38 3.58 -11.80
N GLY A 129 -4.61 2.69 -11.20
CA GLY A 129 -5.08 1.41 -10.67
C GLY A 129 -5.64 1.48 -9.25
N ASN A 130 -5.76 2.67 -8.65
CA ASN A 130 -6.30 2.88 -7.31
C ASN A 130 -7.57 3.71 -7.41
N LEU A 131 -8.72 3.07 -7.18
CA LEU A 131 -10.04 3.68 -7.34
C LEU A 131 -10.52 4.29 -6.02
N CYS A 132 -11.09 5.49 -6.10
CA CYS A 132 -11.75 6.16 -4.99
C CYS A 132 -13.19 6.50 -5.36
N ARG A 133 -14.16 5.84 -4.75
CA ARG A 133 -15.58 6.09 -5.01
C ARG A 133 -16.03 7.49 -4.58
N CYS A 134 -15.34 8.05 -3.58
CA CYS A 134 -15.59 9.42 -3.10
C CYS A 134 -14.97 10.48 -4.01
N GLY A 135 -14.11 10.10 -4.96
CA GLY A 135 -13.53 11.01 -5.94
C GLY A 135 -12.45 11.94 -5.40
N THR A 136 -11.66 11.50 -4.43
CA THR A 136 -10.63 12.35 -3.79
C THR A 136 -9.36 12.54 -4.63
N TYR A 137 -9.38 12.22 -5.91
CA TYR A 137 -8.20 12.23 -6.80
C TYR A 137 -7.44 13.58 -6.84
N PRO A 138 -8.09 14.76 -6.89
CA PRO A 138 -7.35 16.03 -6.89
C PRO A 138 -6.54 16.22 -5.60
N ARG A 139 -7.10 15.84 -4.45
CA ARG A 139 -6.39 15.92 -3.16
C ARG A 139 -5.24 14.92 -3.09
N ILE A 140 -5.42 13.73 -3.62
CA ILE A 140 -4.38 12.70 -3.72
C ILE A 140 -3.19 13.26 -4.51
N ARG A 141 -3.43 13.86 -5.67
CA ARG A 141 -2.38 14.46 -6.49
C ARG A 141 -1.63 15.56 -5.74
N GLN A 142 -2.35 16.46 -5.09
CA GLN A 142 -1.75 17.52 -4.28
C GLN A 142 -0.90 16.95 -3.13
N ALA A 143 -1.42 15.96 -2.43
CA ALA A 143 -0.71 15.31 -1.33
C ALA A 143 0.57 14.61 -1.80
N ILE A 144 0.55 13.99 -2.99
CA ILE A 144 1.75 13.36 -3.55
C ILE A 144 2.82 14.41 -3.87
N HIS A 145 2.45 15.56 -4.44
CA HIS A 145 3.39 16.65 -4.67
C HIS A 145 3.98 17.20 -3.37
N GLU A 146 3.17 17.36 -2.33
CA GLU A 146 3.64 17.76 -1.00
C GLU A 146 4.61 16.75 -0.41
N ALA A 147 4.27 15.48 -0.48
CA ALA A 147 5.13 14.40 0.01
C ALA A 147 6.45 14.33 -0.78
N ALA A 148 6.42 14.59 -2.08
CA ALA A 148 7.60 14.63 -2.94
C ALA A 148 8.56 15.76 -2.50
N GLY A 149 8.04 16.93 -2.16
CA GLY A 149 8.83 18.02 -1.61
C GLY A 149 9.48 17.67 -0.27
N ALA A 150 8.75 17.00 0.61
CA ALA A 150 9.27 16.57 1.92
C ALA A 150 10.34 15.49 1.79
N VAL A 151 10.19 14.54 0.85
CA VAL A 151 11.19 13.50 0.59
C VAL A 151 12.48 14.09 0.05
N ALA A 152 12.38 15.09 -0.83
CA ALA A 152 13.56 15.74 -1.44
C ALA A 152 14.40 16.53 -0.44
N ASN A 153 13.81 16.95 0.69
CA ASN A 153 14.48 17.76 1.72
C ASN A 153 15.09 16.94 2.86
N LYS A 154 15.16 15.61 2.71
CA LYS A 154 15.78 14.72 3.72
C LYS A 154 17.16 14.26 3.31
#